data_f789e4f475d919c47ac2488726a8b853
#
_entry.id   f789e4f475d919c47ac2488726a8b853
#
_cell.length_a   1.000
_cell.length_b   1.000
_cell.length_c   1.000
_cell.angle_alpha   90.00
_cell.angle_beta   90.00
_cell.angle_gamma   90.00
#
_symmetry.space_group_name_H-M   'P 1'
#
loop_
_entity.id
_entity.type
_entity.pdbx_description
1 polymer ?
#
loop_
_entity_poly.entity_id
_entity_poly.type
_entity_poly.pdbx_seq_one_letter_code
_entity_poly.pdbx_strand_id
1 'polypeptide(L)'
;MATLATALPETAGKTPAKTPAKKIQRLLRSVFGVERLRVGQQDVIDSVLAGRDTLAIMPTGSGKSLCYQIPASLLPGPTVVVSPLISLMKDQQEKLAGLGITAVQLNSSLSRAEEQDAIATIAAGGKVIIFCTPERLATPEFVALLAATPPSLMVIDEAHCISQWGHDFRPAYLEIAAALRALGRPPVLALTATATDDVIDDIGAQLDTRQLHIVNTGIYRDNLRYSVIQVTNAEEKQDQVLRLLRETAGVGIVYAATVKAVEALAEKLRELGESVTCYHGKLAARERKEHQDLFMRGERRIMVATNAFGMGIDKPDTRFVIHLQVPANLEAYYQESGRAGRDGLPADCTLLYFQEDKRVQQFFLAKNYPTATELAAIVLEAQELPATFTFDALAGRLPDFSDGHLKVCLKLLKDGKLLRQDRKLGYCLKAVTARTPSYAQLEQIYIAKQERDKQALEQMVAYAQSGFCRWKLLLDYFGDAGDFERCCSCDNCLSPPAVSAPIAFDEHLQMSTLAPAMQQAQEAPATPQIAVGSRVRVPRFHIGTVLSVAGDQVTIEFPENTTKTFMAEFVAPA
;
A
#
# COMPACT_ATOMS: atom_id res chain seq x y z
N MET A 1 -15.55 -5.29 -66.42
CA MET A 1 -14.54 -5.84 -65.50
C MET A 1 -15.10 -5.68 -64.08
N ALA A 2 -15.58 -6.79 -63.53
CA ALA A 2 -16.25 -6.82 -62.23
C ALA A 2 -15.23 -7.06 -61.14
N THR A 3 -15.18 -6.16 -60.13
CA THR A 3 -14.33 -6.27 -58.96
C THR A 3 -15.07 -7.08 -57.89
N LEU A 4 -14.58 -8.28 -57.62
CA LEU A 4 -15.04 -9.11 -56.49
C LEU A 4 -14.57 -8.50 -55.16
N ALA A 5 -15.51 -8.04 -54.36
CA ALA A 5 -15.31 -7.71 -52.95
C ALA A 5 -15.49 -9.01 -52.14
N THR A 6 -14.39 -9.52 -51.59
CA THR A 6 -14.40 -10.66 -50.66
C THR A 6 -14.82 -10.17 -49.29
N ALA A 7 -16.02 -10.50 -48.85
CA ALA A 7 -16.50 -10.27 -47.49
C ALA A 7 -15.80 -11.23 -46.53
N LEU A 8 -15.15 -10.68 -45.51
CA LEU A 8 -14.66 -11.43 -44.34
C LEU A 8 -15.86 -11.86 -43.48
N PRO A 9 -15.88 -13.09 -42.94
CA PRO A 9 -16.99 -13.52 -42.10
C PRO A 9 -16.99 -12.75 -40.76
N GLU A 10 -18.09 -12.10 -40.47
CA GLU A 10 -18.40 -11.58 -39.11
C GLU A 10 -18.40 -12.75 -38.13
N THR A 11 -17.47 -12.74 -37.19
CA THR A 11 -17.50 -13.61 -36.01
C THR A 11 -18.69 -13.19 -35.16
N ALA A 12 -19.80 -13.91 -35.30
CA ALA A 12 -20.95 -13.78 -34.42
C ALA A 12 -20.51 -13.97 -32.96
N GLY A 13 -20.54 -12.88 -32.21
CA GLY A 13 -20.33 -12.89 -30.78
C GLY A 13 -21.37 -13.78 -30.10
N LYS A 14 -20.96 -14.96 -29.66
CA LYS A 14 -21.79 -15.79 -28.78
C LYS A 14 -22.01 -15.03 -27.48
N THR A 15 -23.23 -14.59 -27.26
CA THR A 15 -23.70 -14.08 -25.98
C THR A 15 -23.38 -15.13 -24.89
N PRO A 16 -22.58 -14.84 -23.85
CA PRO A 16 -22.26 -15.84 -22.84
C PRO A 16 -23.55 -16.27 -22.14
N ALA A 17 -23.79 -17.58 -22.13
CA ALA A 17 -24.95 -18.15 -21.43
C ALA A 17 -24.84 -17.80 -19.94
N LYS A 18 -25.87 -17.14 -19.39
CA LYS A 18 -25.97 -16.88 -17.94
C LYS A 18 -25.79 -18.21 -17.20
N THR A 19 -24.70 -18.35 -16.45
CA THR A 19 -24.50 -19.53 -15.60
C THR A 19 -25.63 -19.56 -14.58
N PRO A 20 -26.40 -20.66 -14.45
CA PRO A 20 -27.56 -20.66 -13.59
C PRO A 20 -27.16 -20.37 -12.14
N ALA A 21 -27.75 -19.37 -11.52
CA ALA A 21 -27.53 -19.01 -10.09
C ALA A 21 -27.60 -20.23 -9.17
N LYS A 22 -28.43 -21.22 -9.53
CA LYS A 22 -28.54 -22.52 -8.84
C LYS A 22 -27.21 -23.30 -8.79
N LYS A 23 -26.34 -23.19 -9.82
CA LYS A 23 -25.07 -23.91 -9.87
C LYS A 23 -24.03 -23.27 -8.94
N ILE A 24 -23.99 -21.94 -8.92
CA ILE A 24 -23.16 -21.17 -7.97
C ILE A 24 -23.58 -21.48 -6.54
N GLN A 25 -24.87 -21.45 -6.25
CA GLN A 25 -25.41 -21.69 -4.92
C GLN A 25 -25.18 -23.14 -4.44
N ARG A 26 -25.24 -24.11 -5.37
CA ARG A 26 -24.89 -25.50 -5.04
C ARG A 26 -23.40 -25.61 -4.67
N LEU A 27 -22.48 -25.06 -5.46
CA LEU A 27 -21.04 -25.07 -5.18
C LEU A 27 -20.74 -24.37 -3.84
N LEU A 28 -21.35 -23.22 -3.61
CA LEU A 28 -21.17 -22.44 -2.39
C LEU A 28 -21.46 -23.28 -1.14
N ARG A 29 -22.56 -24.04 -1.15
CA ARG A 29 -22.96 -24.86 0.00
C ARG A 29 -22.22 -26.19 0.09
N SER A 30 -22.09 -26.90 -1.06
CA SER A 30 -21.59 -28.29 -1.03
C SER A 30 -20.05 -28.37 -1.00
N VAL A 31 -19.34 -27.35 -1.49
CA VAL A 31 -17.87 -27.33 -1.55
C VAL A 31 -17.29 -26.36 -0.53
N PHE A 32 -17.78 -25.11 -0.54
CA PHE A 32 -17.21 -24.07 0.31
C PHE A 32 -17.83 -23.96 1.71
N GLY A 33 -18.93 -24.67 1.98
CA GLY A 33 -19.62 -24.64 3.28
C GLY A 33 -20.21 -23.27 3.66
N VAL A 34 -20.44 -22.41 2.67
CA VAL A 34 -20.94 -21.04 2.85
C VAL A 34 -22.41 -20.98 2.42
N GLU A 35 -23.26 -20.42 3.25
CA GLU A 35 -24.71 -20.34 2.97
C GLU A 35 -25.05 -19.23 1.97
N ARG A 36 -24.39 -18.08 2.08
CA ARG A 36 -24.69 -16.88 1.28
C ARG A 36 -23.40 -16.16 0.91
N LEU A 37 -23.40 -15.58 -0.29
CA LEU A 37 -22.37 -14.64 -0.73
C LEU A 37 -22.52 -13.31 0.05
N ARG A 38 -21.40 -12.67 0.28
CA ARG A 38 -21.34 -11.31 0.83
C ARG A 38 -21.63 -10.29 -0.26
N VAL A 39 -21.89 -9.04 0.15
CA VAL A 39 -22.15 -7.90 -0.76
C VAL A 39 -21.06 -7.81 -1.82
N GLY A 40 -21.44 -7.63 -3.08
CA GLY A 40 -20.55 -7.50 -4.24
C GLY A 40 -19.94 -8.80 -4.77
N GLN A 41 -19.85 -9.89 -3.97
CA GLN A 41 -19.27 -11.15 -4.46
C GLN A 41 -20.04 -11.75 -5.64
N GLN A 42 -21.38 -11.67 -5.64
CA GLN A 42 -22.20 -12.15 -6.74
C GLN A 42 -21.91 -11.37 -8.04
N ASP A 43 -21.82 -10.04 -7.94
CA ASP A 43 -21.58 -9.17 -9.09
C ASP A 43 -20.21 -9.43 -9.72
N VAL A 44 -19.17 -9.65 -8.89
CA VAL A 44 -17.83 -10.03 -9.34
C VAL A 44 -17.87 -11.38 -10.04
N ILE A 45 -18.49 -12.40 -9.43
CA ILE A 45 -18.59 -13.76 -10.00
C ILE A 45 -19.31 -13.73 -11.33
N ASP A 46 -20.45 -13.03 -11.43
CA ASP A 46 -21.24 -12.93 -12.66
C ASP A 46 -20.47 -12.17 -13.75
N SER A 47 -19.72 -11.14 -13.38
CA SER A 47 -18.87 -10.39 -14.29
C SER A 47 -17.75 -11.26 -14.88
N VAL A 48 -17.04 -12.00 -14.02
CA VAL A 48 -15.97 -12.93 -14.43
C VAL A 48 -16.50 -14.05 -15.32
N LEU A 49 -17.62 -14.66 -14.95
CA LEU A 49 -18.24 -15.73 -15.74
C LEU A 49 -18.80 -15.23 -17.07
N ALA A 50 -19.10 -13.93 -17.19
CA ALA A 50 -19.43 -13.27 -18.45
C ALA A 50 -18.21 -12.95 -19.32
N GLY A 51 -17.00 -13.27 -18.85
CA GLY A 51 -15.73 -13.01 -19.58
C GLY A 51 -15.31 -11.55 -19.59
N ARG A 52 -15.77 -10.73 -18.63
CA ARG A 52 -15.41 -9.31 -18.53
C ARG A 52 -14.19 -9.10 -17.67
N ASP A 53 -13.30 -8.20 -18.10
CA ASP A 53 -12.24 -7.68 -17.23
C ASP A 53 -12.85 -6.94 -16.05
N THR A 54 -12.52 -7.34 -14.84
CA THR A 54 -13.19 -6.89 -13.62
C THR A 54 -12.17 -6.43 -12.59
N LEU A 55 -12.37 -5.25 -12.00
CA LEU A 55 -11.69 -4.79 -10.81
C LEU A 55 -12.66 -4.87 -9.63
N ALA A 56 -12.32 -5.66 -8.62
CA ALA A 56 -13.09 -5.74 -7.39
C ALA A 56 -12.33 -5.07 -6.24
N ILE A 57 -12.89 -3.97 -5.73
CA ILE A 57 -12.42 -3.23 -4.56
C ILE A 57 -13.30 -3.66 -3.40
N MET A 58 -12.73 -4.47 -2.51
CA MET A 58 -13.46 -5.13 -1.43
C MET A 58 -12.61 -5.14 -0.16
N PRO A 59 -13.15 -4.81 1.01
CA PRO A 59 -12.37 -4.70 2.24
C PRO A 59 -11.64 -6.00 2.60
N THR A 60 -10.58 -5.87 3.38
CA THR A 60 -9.87 -7.05 3.92
C THR A 60 -10.85 -7.87 4.76
N GLY A 61 -10.85 -9.21 4.59
CA GLY A 61 -11.79 -10.10 5.27
C GLY A 61 -13.16 -10.23 4.59
N SER A 62 -13.44 -9.53 3.48
CA SER A 62 -14.71 -9.66 2.73
C SER A 62 -14.88 -11.00 1.99
N GLY A 63 -13.83 -11.83 1.95
CA GLY A 63 -13.87 -13.12 1.24
C GLY A 63 -13.57 -13.00 -0.25
N LYS A 64 -12.67 -12.10 -0.65
CA LYS A 64 -12.20 -11.90 -2.05
C LYS A 64 -11.84 -13.20 -2.77
N SER A 65 -11.27 -14.18 -2.06
CA SER A 65 -10.87 -15.47 -2.65
C SER A 65 -12.02 -16.24 -3.29
N LEU A 66 -13.24 -16.18 -2.73
CA LEU A 66 -14.41 -16.83 -3.32
C LEU A 66 -14.76 -16.27 -4.70
N CYS A 67 -14.42 -15.01 -4.97
CA CYS A 67 -14.69 -14.34 -6.26
C CYS A 67 -13.95 -14.97 -7.44
N TYR A 68 -12.83 -15.66 -7.18
CA TYR A 68 -12.15 -16.45 -8.22
C TYR A 68 -12.28 -17.97 -8.04
N GLN A 69 -12.39 -18.47 -6.81
CA GLN A 69 -12.46 -19.91 -6.54
C GLN A 69 -13.75 -20.54 -7.11
N ILE A 70 -14.88 -19.82 -7.01
CA ILE A 70 -16.15 -20.26 -7.59
C ILE A 70 -16.07 -20.26 -9.13
N PRO A 71 -15.67 -19.16 -9.82
CA PRO A 71 -15.44 -19.19 -11.26
C PRO A 71 -14.45 -20.27 -11.70
N ALA A 72 -13.31 -20.43 -11.01
CA ALA A 72 -12.32 -21.47 -11.32
C ALA A 72 -12.92 -22.89 -11.32
N SER A 73 -13.86 -23.16 -10.42
CA SER A 73 -14.58 -24.44 -10.36
C SER A 73 -15.59 -24.62 -11.50
N LEU A 74 -15.99 -23.53 -12.17
CA LEU A 74 -17.00 -23.54 -13.25
C LEU A 74 -16.40 -23.46 -14.65
N LEU A 75 -15.32 -22.69 -14.80
CA LEU A 75 -14.63 -22.47 -16.05
C LEU A 75 -13.95 -23.76 -16.56
N PRO A 76 -13.77 -23.91 -17.89
CA PRO A 76 -13.28 -25.16 -18.47
C PRO A 76 -11.78 -25.42 -18.30
N GLY A 77 -10.97 -24.38 -18.21
CA GLY A 77 -9.50 -24.44 -18.18
C GLY A 77 -8.90 -23.90 -16.87
N PRO A 78 -7.57 -23.78 -16.81
CA PRO A 78 -6.85 -23.30 -15.66
C PRO A 78 -7.24 -21.88 -15.26
N THR A 79 -7.13 -21.58 -13.96
CA THR A 79 -7.19 -20.22 -13.42
C THR A 79 -5.82 -19.88 -12.83
N VAL A 80 -5.18 -18.84 -13.34
CA VAL A 80 -3.88 -18.38 -12.83
C VAL A 80 -4.12 -17.24 -11.85
N VAL A 81 -3.55 -17.36 -10.64
CA VAL A 81 -3.63 -16.36 -9.59
C VAL A 81 -2.22 -15.80 -9.35
N VAL A 82 -2.03 -14.54 -9.75
CA VAL A 82 -0.79 -13.81 -9.52
C VAL A 82 -0.90 -13.12 -8.17
N SER A 83 -0.07 -13.48 -7.22
CA SER A 83 -0.03 -12.88 -5.89
C SER A 83 1.41 -12.57 -5.48
N PRO A 84 1.67 -11.49 -4.72
CA PRO A 84 3.02 -11.17 -4.27
C PRO A 84 3.45 -11.99 -3.05
N LEU A 85 2.58 -12.86 -2.52
CA LEU A 85 2.68 -13.42 -1.17
C LEU A 85 2.77 -14.96 -1.20
N ILE A 86 3.99 -15.46 -1.09
CA ILE A 86 4.27 -16.91 -1.11
C ILE A 86 3.57 -17.64 0.07
N SER A 87 3.54 -17.05 1.26
CA SER A 87 2.87 -17.65 2.43
C SER A 87 1.36 -17.80 2.20
N LEU A 88 0.72 -16.78 1.61
CA LEU A 88 -0.71 -16.82 1.30
C LEU A 88 -1.03 -17.88 0.24
N MET A 89 -0.16 -18.03 -0.77
CA MET A 89 -0.35 -19.07 -1.81
C MET A 89 -0.40 -20.45 -1.19
N LYS A 90 0.51 -20.75 -0.25
CA LYS A 90 0.56 -22.04 0.44
C LYS A 90 -0.70 -22.28 1.25
N ASP A 91 -1.13 -21.32 2.06
CA ASP A 91 -2.35 -21.42 2.86
C ASP A 91 -3.59 -21.62 1.98
N GLN A 92 -3.67 -20.91 0.85
CA GLN A 92 -4.78 -21.05 -0.10
C GLN A 92 -4.75 -22.42 -0.79
N GLN A 93 -3.56 -22.91 -1.18
CA GLN A 93 -3.41 -24.23 -1.79
C GLN A 93 -3.86 -25.35 -0.82
N GLU A 94 -3.42 -25.30 0.45
CA GLU A 94 -3.78 -26.27 1.48
C GLU A 94 -5.32 -26.25 1.75
N LYS A 95 -5.93 -25.07 1.86
CA LYS A 95 -7.38 -24.91 2.02
C LYS A 95 -8.14 -25.50 0.83
N LEU A 96 -7.71 -25.22 -0.40
CA LEU A 96 -8.34 -25.74 -1.62
C LEU A 96 -8.20 -27.26 -1.75
N ALA A 97 -7.04 -27.82 -1.38
CA ALA A 97 -6.84 -29.27 -1.36
C ALA A 97 -7.81 -29.94 -0.36
N GLY A 98 -8.03 -29.35 0.82
CA GLY A 98 -9.03 -29.81 1.78
C GLY A 98 -10.48 -29.78 1.25
N LEU A 99 -10.76 -28.95 0.25
CA LEU A 99 -12.05 -28.86 -0.45
C LEU A 99 -12.14 -29.75 -1.69
N GLY A 100 -11.09 -30.55 -1.99
CA GLY A 100 -11.01 -31.37 -3.20
C GLY A 100 -10.81 -30.59 -4.49
N ILE A 101 -10.32 -29.35 -4.41
CA ILE A 101 -10.01 -28.51 -5.57
C ILE A 101 -8.51 -28.60 -5.86
N THR A 102 -8.15 -28.99 -7.09
CA THR A 102 -6.75 -29.07 -7.50
C THR A 102 -6.14 -27.67 -7.57
N ALA A 103 -5.11 -27.46 -6.78
CA ALA A 103 -4.35 -26.21 -6.77
C ALA A 103 -2.85 -26.49 -6.66
N VAL A 104 -2.04 -25.73 -7.39
CA VAL A 104 -0.58 -25.80 -7.37
C VAL A 104 0.00 -24.39 -7.19
N GLN A 105 1.24 -24.31 -6.72
CA GLN A 105 1.95 -23.04 -6.64
C GLN A 105 3.29 -23.13 -7.37
N LEU A 106 3.74 -21.99 -7.91
CA LEU A 106 5.03 -21.81 -8.55
C LEU A 106 5.70 -20.54 -8.08
N ASN A 107 6.72 -20.68 -7.25
CA ASN A 107 7.46 -19.58 -6.64
C ASN A 107 8.89 -20.00 -6.28
N SER A 108 9.71 -19.09 -5.78
CA SER A 108 11.13 -19.33 -5.47
C SER A 108 11.40 -20.17 -4.22
N SER A 109 10.38 -20.53 -3.44
CA SER A 109 10.55 -21.31 -2.21
C SER A 109 10.40 -22.82 -2.40
N LEU A 110 9.97 -23.26 -3.59
CA LEU A 110 9.75 -24.67 -3.88
C LEU A 110 11.07 -25.42 -4.08
N SER A 111 11.09 -26.66 -3.64
CA SER A 111 12.11 -27.62 -4.04
C SER A 111 11.95 -27.99 -5.52
N ARG A 112 13.00 -28.49 -6.13
CA ARG A 112 12.98 -28.90 -7.55
C ARG A 112 11.93 -30.00 -7.84
N ALA A 113 11.72 -30.90 -6.88
CA ALA A 113 10.72 -31.97 -7.01
C ALA A 113 9.28 -31.38 -7.00
N GLU A 114 8.98 -30.51 -6.03
CA GLU A 114 7.68 -29.84 -5.94
C GLU A 114 7.39 -28.98 -7.18
N GLU A 115 8.40 -28.31 -7.72
CA GLU A 115 8.24 -27.53 -8.96
C GLU A 115 7.93 -28.43 -10.16
N GLN A 116 8.60 -29.58 -10.29
CA GLN A 116 8.34 -30.55 -11.36
C GLN A 116 6.93 -31.13 -11.28
N ASP A 117 6.47 -31.48 -10.09
CA ASP A 117 5.11 -31.99 -9.86
C ASP A 117 4.05 -30.95 -10.20
N ALA A 118 4.28 -29.69 -9.84
CA ALA A 118 3.40 -28.59 -10.19
C ALA A 118 3.34 -28.39 -11.72
N ILE A 119 4.48 -28.39 -12.39
CA ILE A 119 4.57 -28.28 -13.86
C ILE A 119 3.83 -29.45 -14.54
N ALA A 120 4.01 -30.68 -14.07
CA ALA A 120 3.31 -31.85 -14.59
C ALA A 120 1.79 -31.74 -14.41
N THR A 121 1.33 -31.24 -13.27
CA THR A 121 -0.10 -31.00 -13.00
C THR A 121 -0.67 -29.94 -13.95
N ILE A 122 0.06 -28.85 -14.20
CA ILE A 122 -0.37 -27.80 -15.15
C ILE A 122 -0.42 -28.37 -16.58
N ALA A 123 0.59 -29.11 -17.00
CA ALA A 123 0.67 -29.70 -18.34
C ALA A 123 -0.43 -30.73 -18.60
N ALA A 124 -0.92 -31.43 -17.58
CA ALA A 124 -2.07 -32.33 -17.67
C ALA A 124 -3.38 -31.59 -18.01
N GLY A 125 -3.44 -30.28 -17.78
CA GLY A 125 -4.58 -29.43 -18.10
C GLY A 125 -5.79 -29.65 -17.18
N GLY A 126 -6.93 -29.10 -17.60
CA GLY A 126 -8.18 -29.17 -16.83
C GLY A 126 -8.35 -28.02 -15.84
N LYS A 127 -9.24 -28.24 -14.86
CA LYS A 127 -9.56 -27.23 -13.85
C LYS A 127 -8.53 -27.26 -12.74
N VAL A 128 -7.55 -26.40 -12.83
CA VAL A 128 -6.50 -26.23 -11.81
C VAL A 128 -6.35 -24.75 -11.46
N ILE A 129 -6.20 -24.44 -10.20
CA ILE A 129 -5.85 -23.10 -9.73
C ILE A 129 -4.32 -23.05 -9.58
N ILE A 130 -3.69 -22.16 -10.32
CA ILE A 130 -2.24 -22.01 -10.39
C ILE A 130 -1.86 -20.71 -9.68
N PHE A 131 -1.27 -20.81 -8.52
CA PHE A 131 -0.71 -19.65 -7.82
C PHE A 131 0.72 -19.39 -8.28
N CYS A 132 1.02 -18.16 -8.65
CA CYS A 132 2.39 -17.78 -9.02
C CYS A 132 2.73 -16.36 -8.54
N THR A 133 4.03 -16.09 -8.39
CA THR A 133 4.50 -14.72 -8.18
C THR A 133 4.57 -13.97 -9.53
N PRO A 134 4.50 -12.63 -9.52
CA PRO A 134 4.65 -11.85 -10.74
C PRO A 134 6.01 -12.08 -11.43
N GLU A 135 7.09 -12.31 -10.66
CA GLU A 135 8.42 -12.64 -11.21
C GLU A 135 8.40 -13.98 -11.96
N ARG A 136 7.63 -14.97 -11.44
CA ARG A 136 7.48 -16.26 -12.12
C ARG A 136 6.68 -16.10 -13.41
N LEU A 137 5.61 -15.32 -13.39
CA LEU A 137 4.81 -15.05 -14.60
C LEU A 137 5.64 -14.38 -15.70
N ALA A 138 6.63 -13.57 -15.34
CA ALA A 138 7.52 -12.91 -16.29
C ALA A 138 8.54 -13.85 -16.97
N THR A 139 8.64 -15.13 -16.55
CA THR A 139 9.59 -16.07 -17.16
C THR A 139 9.05 -16.66 -18.45
N PRO A 140 9.84 -16.65 -19.56
CA PRO A 140 9.38 -17.18 -20.85
C PRO A 140 8.96 -18.66 -20.81
N GLU A 141 9.63 -19.46 -20.01
CA GLU A 141 9.37 -20.89 -19.85
C GLU A 141 7.97 -21.12 -19.24
N PHE A 142 7.59 -20.31 -18.26
CA PHE A 142 6.28 -20.42 -17.62
C PHE A 142 5.16 -19.89 -18.52
N VAL A 143 5.41 -18.79 -19.23
CA VAL A 143 4.46 -18.29 -20.26
C VAL A 143 4.25 -19.33 -21.35
N ALA A 144 5.30 -20.02 -21.82
CA ALA A 144 5.18 -21.08 -22.80
C ALA A 144 4.36 -22.28 -22.29
N LEU A 145 4.55 -22.66 -21.02
CA LEU A 145 3.75 -23.72 -20.36
C LEU A 145 2.26 -23.33 -20.31
N LEU A 146 1.95 -22.10 -19.92
CA LEU A 146 0.57 -21.60 -19.88
C LEU A 146 -0.03 -21.41 -21.28
N ALA A 147 0.76 -21.11 -22.30
CA ALA A 147 0.29 -21.00 -23.67
C ALA A 147 -0.12 -22.38 -24.23
N ALA A 148 0.52 -23.47 -23.78
CA ALA A 148 0.13 -24.85 -24.15
C ALA A 148 -1.17 -25.29 -23.45
N THR A 149 -1.50 -24.70 -22.28
CA THR A 149 -2.74 -24.93 -21.52
C THR A 149 -3.39 -23.59 -21.21
N PRO A 150 -4.05 -22.94 -22.19
CA PRO A 150 -4.50 -21.56 -22.07
C PRO A 150 -5.41 -21.32 -20.84
N PRO A 151 -5.09 -20.32 -19.99
CA PRO A 151 -5.91 -20.04 -18.83
C PRO A 151 -7.28 -19.50 -19.23
N SER A 152 -8.31 -19.94 -18.52
CA SER A 152 -9.68 -19.43 -18.65
C SER A 152 -9.91 -18.14 -17.86
N LEU A 153 -9.03 -17.84 -16.90
CA LEU A 153 -9.09 -16.67 -16.03
C LEU A 153 -7.69 -16.32 -15.52
N MET A 154 -7.36 -15.05 -15.58
CA MET A 154 -6.21 -14.48 -14.87
C MET A 154 -6.71 -13.68 -13.68
N VAL A 155 -6.21 -13.97 -12.50
CA VAL A 155 -6.52 -13.25 -11.26
C VAL A 155 -5.27 -12.51 -10.80
N ILE A 156 -5.41 -11.24 -10.51
CA ILE A 156 -4.34 -10.39 -10.01
C ILE A 156 -4.71 -9.98 -8.60
N ASP A 157 -4.13 -10.66 -7.65
CA ASP A 157 -4.31 -10.36 -6.23
C ASP A 157 -3.42 -9.19 -5.82
N GLU A 158 -3.89 -8.39 -4.85
CA GLU A 158 -3.28 -7.14 -4.42
C GLU A 158 -2.97 -6.22 -5.61
N ALA A 159 -3.96 -6.00 -6.47
CA ALA A 159 -3.80 -5.30 -7.75
C ALA A 159 -3.29 -3.85 -7.60
N HIS A 160 -3.42 -3.23 -6.41
CA HIS A 160 -2.80 -1.94 -6.11
C HIS A 160 -1.27 -1.95 -6.25
N CYS A 161 -0.63 -3.14 -6.18
CA CYS A 161 0.80 -3.30 -6.42
C CYS A 161 1.22 -3.03 -7.89
N ILE A 162 0.28 -3.00 -8.83
CA ILE A 162 0.53 -2.61 -10.24
C ILE A 162 0.83 -1.13 -10.33
N SER A 163 0.10 -0.33 -9.57
CA SER A 163 0.15 1.12 -9.66
C SER A 163 1.40 1.69 -9.00
N GLN A 164 2.08 2.59 -9.72
CA GLN A 164 3.17 3.36 -9.15
C GLN A 164 2.68 4.33 -8.07
N TRP A 165 1.39 4.59 -8.05
CA TRP A 165 0.69 5.44 -7.07
C TRP A 165 0.19 4.65 -5.87
N GLY A 166 0.21 3.32 -5.93
CA GLY A 166 -0.14 2.43 -4.83
C GLY A 166 0.94 2.41 -3.73
N HIS A 167 0.51 2.21 -2.51
CA HIS A 167 1.39 2.21 -1.32
C HIS A 167 2.43 1.07 -1.29
N ASP A 168 2.23 0.00 -2.06
CA ASP A 168 3.15 -1.17 -2.17
C ASP A 168 3.45 -1.51 -3.63
N PHE A 169 3.85 -0.51 -4.41
CA PHE A 169 4.21 -0.71 -5.81
C PHE A 169 5.29 -1.77 -6.00
N ARG A 170 5.02 -2.73 -6.87
CA ARG A 170 5.95 -3.83 -7.21
C ARG A 170 6.21 -3.88 -8.71
N PRO A 171 7.43 -3.57 -9.15
CA PRO A 171 7.78 -3.51 -10.56
C PRO A 171 7.52 -4.77 -11.37
N ALA A 172 7.61 -5.93 -10.72
CA ALA A 172 7.34 -7.19 -11.39
C ALA A 172 5.89 -7.28 -11.91
N TYR A 173 4.96 -6.53 -11.32
CA TYR A 173 3.58 -6.46 -11.81
C TYR A 173 3.44 -5.77 -13.18
N LEU A 174 4.37 -4.91 -13.56
CA LEU A 174 4.35 -4.26 -14.88
C LEU A 174 4.56 -5.24 -16.04
N GLU A 175 5.13 -6.41 -15.79
CA GLU A 175 5.31 -7.46 -16.79
C GLU A 175 4.01 -8.26 -17.06
N ILE A 176 2.98 -8.12 -16.21
CA ILE A 176 1.72 -8.86 -16.32
C ILE A 176 1.02 -8.58 -17.67
N ALA A 177 0.99 -7.32 -18.11
CA ALA A 177 0.36 -6.98 -19.40
C ALA A 177 1.03 -7.68 -20.60
N ALA A 178 2.36 -7.84 -20.56
CA ALA A 178 3.09 -8.58 -21.60
C ALA A 178 2.72 -10.07 -21.57
N ALA A 179 2.62 -10.67 -20.40
CA ALA A 179 2.19 -12.05 -20.25
C ALA A 179 0.73 -12.25 -20.69
N LEU A 180 -0.19 -11.35 -20.33
CA LEU A 180 -1.58 -11.39 -20.80
C LEU A 180 -1.69 -11.39 -22.32
N ARG A 181 -0.93 -10.52 -23.01
CA ARG A 181 -0.88 -10.50 -24.48
C ARG A 181 -0.36 -11.81 -25.06
N ALA A 182 0.71 -12.35 -24.49
CA ALA A 182 1.31 -13.62 -24.93
C ALA A 182 0.37 -14.83 -24.73
N LEU A 183 -0.53 -14.77 -23.75
CA LEU A 183 -1.50 -15.81 -23.42
C LEU A 183 -2.85 -15.66 -24.13
N GLY A 184 -2.95 -14.78 -25.16
CA GLY A 184 -4.18 -14.59 -25.92
C GLY A 184 -5.25 -13.80 -25.19
N ARG A 185 -4.87 -13.01 -24.18
CA ARG A 185 -5.74 -12.07 -23.48
C ARG A 185 -6.94 -12.74 -22.77
N PRO A 186 -6.73 -13.68 -21.86
CA PRO A 186 -7.81 -14.23 -21.06
C PRO A 186 -8.47 -13.13 -20.22
N PRO A 187 -9.75 -13.30 -19.79
CA PRO A 187 -10.41 -12.38 -18.87
C PRO A 187 -9.58 -12.18 -17.61
N VAL A 188 -9.58 -10.93 -17.09
CA VAL A 188 -8.81 -10.53 -15.91
C VAL A 188 -9.75 -10.22 -14.76
N LEU A 189 -9.45 -10.77 -13.57
CA LEU A 189 -10.02 -10.34 -12.30
C LEU A 189 -8.92 -9.71 -11.44
N ALA A 190 -8.91 -8.40 -11.31
CA ALA A 190 -8.05 -7.67 -10.41
C ALA A 190 -8.74 -7.50 -9.04
N LEU A 191 -8.06 -7.85 -7.95
CA LEU A 191 -8.57 -7.81 -6.59
C LEU A 191 -7.70 -6.88 -5.74
N THR A 192 -8.31 -5.97 -5.02
CA THR A 192 -7.63 -5.15 -4.01
C THR A 192 -8.54 -4.85 -2.83
N ALA A 193 -7.94 -4.49 -1.69
CA ALA A 193 -8.70 -4.03 -0.54
C ALA A 193 -9.02 -2.53 -0.62
N THR A 194 -8.14 -1.77 -1.25
CA THR A 194 -8.20 -0.31 -1.33
C THR A 194 -7.70 0.15 -2.68
N ALA A 195 -8.33 1.16 -3.25
CA ALA A 195 -7.83 1.89 -4.40
C ALA A 195 -8.46 3.28 -4.40
N THR A 196 -7.65 4.31 -4.61
CA THR A 196 -8.11 5.66 -4.97
C THR A 196 -8.39 5.71 -6.46
N ASP A 197 -9.07 6.74 -6.94
CA ASP A 197 -9.39 6.89 -8.37
C ASP A 197 -8.13 6.85 -9.25
N ASP A 198 -7.05 7.51 -8.84
CA ASP A 198 -5.75 7.48 -9.53
C ASP A 198 -5.20 6.05 -9.66
N VAL A 199 -5.34 5.24 -8.60
CA VAL A 199 -4.90 3.83 -8.59
C VAL A 199 -5.78 2.98 -9.50
N ILE A 200 -7.09 3.23 -9.53
CA ILE A 200 -8.04 2.53 -10.40
C ILE A 200 -7.69 2.77 -11.87
N ASP A 201 -7.49 4.03 -12.24
CA ASP A 201 -7.13 4.43 -13.60
C ASP A 201 -5.79 3.82 -14.04
N ASP A 202 -4.80 3.85 -13.16
CA ASP A 202 -3.48 3.29 -13.44
C ASP A 202 -3.53 1.76 -13.58
N ILE A 203 -4.29 1.04 -12.73
CA ILE A 203 -4.52 -0.41 -12.89
C ILE A 203 -5.11 -0.70 -14.28
N GLY A 204 -6.14 0.04 -14.71
CA GLY A 204 -6.76 -0.10 -16.02
C GLY A 204 -5.76 0.10 -17.15
N ALA A 205 -4.95 1.16 -17.07
CA ALA A 205 -3.92 1.50 -18.04
C ALA A 205 -2.80 0.45 -18.10
N GLN A 206 -2.26 0.03 -16.95
CA GLN A 206 -1.16 -0.94 -16.86
C GLN A 206 -1.58 -2.34 -17.31
N LEU A 207 -2.84 -2.73 -17.10
CA LEU A 207 -3.40 -3.99 -17.59
C LEU A 207 -3.83 -3.94 -19.07
N ASP A 208 -3.72 -2.76 -19.71
CA ASP A 208 -4.13 -2.54 -21.10
C ASP A 208 -5.61 -2.94 -21.32
N THR A 209 -6.49 -2.65 -20.35
CA THR A 209 -7.92 -2.96 -20.42
C THR A 209 -8.69 -1.78 -21.02
N ARG A 210 -9.54 -2.05 -22.03
CA ARG A 210 -10.36 -1.00 -22.65
C ARG A 210 -11.65 -0.70 -21.89
N GLN A 211 -12.19 -1.68 -21.18
CA GLN A 211 -13.42 -1.58 -20.40
C GLN A 211 -13.29 -2.42 -19.14
N LEU A 212 -12.86 -1.80 -18.07
CA LEU A 212 -12.76 -2.43 -16.77
C LEU A 212 -14.11 -2.30 -16.05
N HIS A 213 -14.74 -3.44 -15.73
CA HIS A 213 -15.93 -3.43 -14.88
C HIS A 213 -15.52 -3.31 -13.43
N ILE A 214 -15.89 -2.21 -12.79
CA ILE A 214 -15.51 -1.92 -11.41
C ILE A 214 -16.64 -2.33 -10.48
N VAL A 215 -16.33 -3.20 -9.52
CA VAL A 215 -17.20 -3.56 -8.40
C VAL A 215 -16.55 -3.05 -7.13
N ASN A 216 -17.04 -1.92 -6.62
CA ASN A 216 -16.58 -1.34 -5.37
C ASN A 216 -17.65 -1.57 -4.30
N THR A 217 -17.29 -2.29 -3.23
CA THR A 217 -18.20 -2.58 -2.11
C THR A 217 -18.01 -1.64 -0.93
N GLY A 218 -17.19 -0.62 -1.12
CA GLY A 218 -16.76 0.26 -0.06
C GLY A 218 -15.68 -0.36 0.82
N ILE A 219 -15.16 0.46 1.72
CA ILE A 219 -14.13 0.07 2.68
C ILE A 219 -14.66 -0.04 4.11
N TYR A 220 -15.91 0.40 4.35
CA TYR A 220 -16.48 0.47 5.69
C TYR A 220 -16.64 -0.92 6.34
N ARG A 221 -16.24 -1.00 7.60
CA ARG A 221 -16.42 -2.18 8.45
C ARG A 221 -16.96 -1.75 9.82
N ASP A 222 -18.23 -1.99 10.06
CA ASP A 222 -18.98 -1.60 11.26
C ASP A 222 -18.45 -2.21 12.56
N ASN A 223 -17.76 -3.34 12.45
CA ASN A 223 -17.17 -4.05 13.57
C ASN A 223 -15.80 -3.52 14.02
N LEU A 224 -15.17 -2.58 13.29
CA LEU A 224 -13.92 -1.97 13.68
C LEU A 224 -14.12 -0.63 14.37
N ARG A 225 -13.57 -0.48 15.56
CA ARG A 225 -13.59 0.75 16.34
C ARG A 225 -12.24 1.43 16.29
N TYR A 226 -12.18 2.59 15.64
CA TYR A 226 -10.95 3.39 15.54
C TYR A 226 -10.82 4.37 16.67
N SER A 227 -9.62 4.48 17.23
CA SER A 227 -9.25 5.47 18.25
C SER A 227 -7.83 5.98 18.06
N VAL A 228 -7.60 7.22 18.47
CA VAL A 228 -6.27 7.82 18.50
C VAL A 228 -6.02 8.37 19.90
N ILE A 229 -4.94 7.93 20.51
CA ILE A 229 -4.50 8.42 21.83
C ILE A 229 -3.28 9.33 21.60
N GLN A 230 -3.41 10.59 21.97
CA GLN A 230 -2.31 11.54 21.96
C GLN A 230 -1.39 11.24 23.14
N VAL A 231 -0.08 11.15 22.88
CA VAL A 231 0.94 10.94 23.92
C VAL A 231 2.05 11.97 23.78
N THR A 232 2.66 12.34 24.90
CA THR A 232 3.63 13.44 24.97
C THR A 232 5.08 12.97 25.00
N ASN A 233 5.30 11.70 25.33
CA ASN A 233 6.64 11.11 25.44
C ASN A 233 6.61 9.59 25.25
N ALA A 234 7.80 8.98 25.17
CA ALA A 234 7.96 7.55 24.94
C ALA A 234 7.53 6.67 26.13
N GLU A 235 7.64 7.18 27.37
CA GLU A 235 7.22 6.45 28.57
C GLU A 235 5.69 6.34 28.60
N GLU A 236 5.00 7.47 28.45
CA GLU A 236 3.54 7.49 28.36
C GLU A 236 3.03 6.56 27.25
N LYS A 237 3.74 6.52 26.12
CA LYS A 237 3.41 5.60 25.02
C LYS A 237 3.46 4.13 25.45
N GLN A 238 4.49 3.74 26.20
CA GLN A 238 4.60 2.38 26.73
C GLN A 238 3.49 2.08 27.75
N ASP A 239 3.21 3.00 28.65
CA ASP A 239 2.13 2.87 29.64
C ASP A 239 0.76 2.70 28.97
N GLN A 240 0.51 3.45 27.91
CA GLN A 240 -0.73 3.32 27.13
C GLN A 240 -0.83 1.94 26.44
N VAL A 241 0.27 1.41 25.86
CA VAL A 241 0.28 0.04 25.32
C VAL A 241 -0.08 -0.96 26.41
N LEU A 242 0.57 -0.90 27.56
CA LEU A 242 0.33 -1.81 28.67
C LEU A 242 -1.12 -1.71 29.19
N ARG A 243 -1.66 -0.51 29.28
CA ARG A 243 -3.06 -0.28 29.64
C ARG A 243 -4.00 -0.94 28.63
N LEU A 244 -3.83 -0.66 27.34
CA LEU A 244 -4.66 -1.23 26.28
C LEU A 244 -4.61 -2.77 26.26
N LEU A 245 -3.43 -3.36 26.46
CA LEU A 245 -3.26 -4.80 26.50
C LEU A 245 -3.96 -5.46 27.71
N ARG A 246 -4.09 -4.75 28.84
CA ARG A 246 -4.84 -5.23 30.01
C ARG A 246 -6.34 -5.07 29.85
N GLU A 247 -6.78 -3.99 29.22
CA GLU A 247 -8.20 -3.66 29.02
C GLU A 247 -8.83 -4.47 27.90
N THR A 248 -8.03 -4.92 26.90
CA THR A 248 -8.55 -5.63 25.73
C THR A 248 -8.28 -7.13 25.82
N ALA A 249 -9.32 -7.93 25.81
CA ALA A 249 -9.21 -9.39 25.78
C ALA A 249 -8.92 -9.92 24.36
N GLY A 250 -8.42 -11.17 24.27
CA GLY A 250 -8.18 -11.85 23.00
C GLY A 250 -6.78 -11.62 22.44
N VAL A 251 -6.57 -12.04 21.20
CA VAL A 251 -5.28 -11.93 20.50
C VAL A 251 -5.19 -10.64 19.70
N GLY A 252 -3.99 -10.11 19.53
CA GLY A 252 -3.82 -8.89 18.75
C GLY A 252 -2.41 -8.61 18.28
N ILE A 253 -2.28 -7.54 17.50
CA ILE A 253 -1.04 -7.13 16.85
C ILE A 253 -0.67 -5.72 17.32
N VAL A 254 0.61 -5.52 17.63
CA VAL A 254 1.18 -4.18 17.89
C VAL A 254 2.17 -3.87 16.79
N TYR A 255 1.87 -2.89 15.96
CA TYR A 255 2.75 -2.44 14.87
C TYR A 255 3.70 -1.35 15.34
N ALA A 256 4.97 -1.48 14.97
CA ALA A 256 5.99 -0.46 15.18
C ALA A 256 6.78 -0.20 13.89
N ALA A 257 7.21 1.03 13.67
CA ALA A 257 7.87 1.42 12.43
C ALA A 257 9.30 0.87 12.29
N THR A 258 9.97 0.52 13.39
CA THR A 258 11.37 0.09 13.38
C THR A 258 11.58 -1.26 14.05
N VAL A 259 12.58 -2.01 13.58
CA VAL A 259 13.00 -3.28 14.21
C VAL A 259 13.38 -3.06 15.68
N LYS A 260 14.13 -1.98 15.97
CA LYS A 260 14.53 -1.65 17.34
C LYS A 260 13.32 -1.46 18.27
N ALA A 261 12.27 -0.79 17.81
CA ALA A 261 11.06 -0.58 18.61
C ALA A 261 10.30 -1.90 18.82
N VAL A 262 10.26 -2.78 17.81
CA VAL A 262 9.65 -4.13 17.92
C VAL A 262 10.37 -4.96 18.97
N GLU A 263 11.69 -5.06 18.88
CA GLU A 263 12.51 -5.86 19.80
C GLU A 263 12.39 -5.35 21.23
N ALA A 264 12.53 -4.03 21.43
CA ALA A 264 12.45 -3.40 22.76
C ALA A 264 11.07 -3.59 23.42
N LEU A 265 9.98 -3.41 22.66
CA LEU A 265 8.64 -3.62 23.19
C LEU A 265 8.37 -5.11 23.49
N ALA A 266 8.77 -6.00 22.59
CA ALA A 266 8.59 -7.44 22.79
C ALA A 266 9.37 -7.96 24.01
N GLU A 267 10.58 -7.46 24.26
CA GLU A 267 11.37 -7.79 25.45
C GLU A 267 10.68 -7.27 26.71
N LYS A 268 10.26 -6.01 26.74
CA LYS A 268 9.54 -5.42 27.85
C LYS A 268 8.25 -6.16 28.21
N LEU A 269 7.46 -6.55 27.20
CA LEU A 269 6.25 -7.34 27.42
C LEU A 269 6.56 -8.73 27.97
N ARG A 270 7.66 -9.34 27.54
CA ARG A 270 8.11 -10.64 28.00
C ARG A 270 8.56 -10.60 29.45
N GLU A 271 9.30 -9.54 29.85
CA GLU A 271 9.69 -9.29 31.26
C GLU A 271 8.48 -9.13 32.18
N LEU A 272 7.38 -8.56 31.67
CA LEU A 272 6.12 -8.39 32.39
C LEU A 272 5.24 -9.65 32.39
N GLY A 273 5.72 -10.77 31.82
CA GLY A 273 5.02 -12.04 31.78
C GLY A 273 3.92 -12.14 30.71
N GLU A 274 3.87 -11.20 29.77
CA GLU A 274 2.89 -11.24 28.67
C GLU A 274 3.22 -12.34 27.65
N SER A 275 2.16 -12.98 27.11
CA SER A 275 2.29 -14.00 26.06
C SER A 275 2.55 -13.32 24.70
N VAL A 276 3.82 -13.03 24.42
CA VAL A 276 4.25 -12.21 23.27
C VAL A 276 5.22 -12.95 22.36
N THR A 277 5.14 -12.66 21.07
CA THR A 277 6.14 -12.98 20.05
C THR A 277 6.40 -11.75 19.17
N CYS A 278 7.44 -11.77 18.34
CA CYS A 278 7.77 -10.65 17.48
C CYS A 278 8.02 -11.08 16.03
N TYR A 279 7.85 -10.12 15.08
CA TYR A 279 8.09 -10.39 13.67
C TYR A 279 8.66 -9.15 12.95
N HIS A 280 9.81 -9.32 12.29
CA HIS A 280 10.42 -8.27 11.48
C HIS A 280 11.38 -8.85 10.44
N GLY A 281 11.76 -8.05 9.45
CA GLY A 281 12.55 -8.48 8.30
C GLY A 281 13.97 -8.95 8.61
N LYS A 282 14.55 -8.62 9.79
CA LYS A 282 15.89 -9.06 10.20
C LYS A 282 15.91 -10.46 10.81
N LEU A 283 14.78 -11.04 11.20
CA LEU A 283 14.72 -12.42 11.68
C LEU A 283 15.05 -13.40 10.56
N ALA A 284 15.70 -14.51 10.89
CA ALA A 284 15.91 -15.60 9.95
C ALA A 284 14.56 -16.18 9.46
N ALA A 285 14.53 -16.76 8.26
CA ALA A 285 13.29 -17.27 7.68
C ALA A 285 12.61 -18.34 8.56
N ARG A 286 13.41 -19.18 9.24
CA ARG A 286 12.93 -20.19 10.18
C ARG A 286 12.26 -19.55 11.40
N GLU A 287 12.89 -18.56 12.00
CA GLU A 287 12.36 -17.84 13.16
C GLU A 287 11.07 -17.09 12.80
N ARG A 288 11.04 -16.43 11.63
CA ARG A 288 9.83 -15.77 11.16
C ARG A 288 8.65 -16.73 11.06
N LYS A 289 8.89 -17.93 10.49
CA LYS A 289 7.86 -18.95 10.39
C LYS A 289 7.42 -19.45 11.76
N GLU A 290 8.34 -19.76 12.66
CA GLU A 290 8.03 -20.21 14.01
C GLU A 290 7.20 -19.19 14.79
N HIS A 291 7.63 -17.94 14.80
CA HIS A 291 6.91 -16.86 15.49
C HIS A 291 5.51 -16.62 14.91
N GLN A 292 5.38 -16.69 13.58
CA GLN A 292 4.09 -16.61 12.91
C GLN A 292 3.20 -17.79 13.31
N ASP A 293 3.69 -19.00 13.26
CA ASP A 293 2.92 -20.21 13.60
C ASP A 293 2.44 -20.20 15.05
N LEU A 294 3.27 -19.76 16.01
CA LEU A 294 2.89 -19.58 17.41
C LEU A 294 1.72 -18.59 17.58
N PHE A 295 1.76 -17.48 16.87
CA PHE A 295 0.67 -16.50 16.89
C PHE A 295 -0.60 -17.02 16.19
N MET A 296 -0.45 -17.64 15.03
CA MET A 296 -1.59 -18.19 14.28
C MET A 296 -2.34 -19.28 15.05
N ARG A 297 -1.63 -20.13 15.78
CA ARG A 297 -2.23 -21.16 16.65
C ARG A 297 -2.79 -20.61 17.97
N GLY A 298 -2.56 -19.32 18.27
CA GLY A 298 -3.00 -18.70 19.52
C GLY A 298 -2.14 -19.03 20.75
N GLU A 299 -0.99 -19.68 20.55
CA GLU A 299 -0.02 -19.98 21.60
C GLU A 299 0.69 -18.71 22.11
N ARG A 300 0.67 -17.67 21.32
CA ARG A 300 1.06 -16.31 21.70
C ARG A 300 -0.08 -15.35 21.44
N ARG A 301 -0.44 -14.62 22.50
CA ARG A 301 -1.56 -13.66 22.47
C ARG A 301 -1.22 -12.40 21.68
N ILE A 302 0.02 -11.91 21.79
CA ILE A 302 0.45 -10.64 21.24
C ILE A 302 1.54 -10.88 20.19
N MET A 303 1.36 -10.30 19.00
CA MET A 303 2.39 -10.16 17.99
C MET A 303 2.88 -8.72 17.95
N VAL A 304 4.16 -8.48 18.24
CA VAL A 304 4.79 -7.16 18.02
C VAL A 304 5.55 -7.21 16.71
N ALA A 305 5.22 -6.33 15.77
CA ALA A 305 5.76 -6.47 14.42
C ALA A 305 6.03 -5.15 13.70
N THR A 306 6.93 -5.18 12.71
CA THR A 306 6.96 -4.16 11.66
C THR A 306 5.92 -4.49 10.58
N ASN A 307 5.74 -3.60 9.59
CA ASN A 307 4.93 -3.84 8.39
C ASN A 307 5.33 -5.13 7.62
N ALA A 308 6.50 -5.73 7.91
CA ALA A 308 6.89 -7.04 7.38
C ALA A 308 5.93 -8.18 7.81
N PHE A 309 5.26 -8.05 8.97
CA PHE A 309 4.13 -8.89 9.38
C PHE A 309 2.86 -8.31 8.78
N GLY A 310 2.79 -8.41 7.48
CA GLY A 310 1.79 -7.69 6.71
C GLY A 310 0.94 -8.62 5.88
N MET A 311 1.04 -8.48 4.57
CA MET A 311 0.23 -9.20 3.61
C MET A 311 0.24 -10.72 3.85
N GLY A 312 -0.90 -11.38 3.67
CA GLY A 312 -1.03 -12.85 3.79
C GLY A 312 -1.35 -13.37 5.19
N ILE A 313 -1.45 -12.54 6.21
CA ILE A 313 -1.89 -12.96 7.54
C ILE A 313 -3.42 -13.00 7.59
N ASP A 314 -3.96 -14.19 7.78
CA ASP A 314 -5.42 -14.43 7.85
C ASP A 314 -5.79 -15.09 9.20
N LYS A 315 -5.73 -14.30 10.28
CA LYS A 315 -6.17 -14.70 11.62
C LYS A 315 -7.49 -14.00 11.93
N PRO A 316 -8.62 -14.72 11.85
CA PRO A 316 -9.94 -14.10 11.93
C PRO A 316 -10.29 -13.52 13.31
N ASP A 317 -9.77 -14.12 14.36
CA ASP A 317 -10.06 -13.81 15.77
C ASP A 317 -9.16 -12.71 16.37
N THR A 318 -8.50 -11.91 15.55
CA THR A 318 -7.71 -10.76 16.01
C THR A 318 -8.63 -9.68 16.59
N ARG A 319 -8.49 -9.39 17.90
CA ARG A 319 -9.39 -8.47 18.64
C ARG A 319 -8.87 -7.05 18.72
N PHE A 320 -7.58 -6.85 18.58
CA PHE A 320 -7.01 -5.50 18.57
C PHE A 320 -5.84 -5.37 17.61
N VAL A 321 -5.69 -4.17 17.08
CA VAL A 321 -4.48 -3.71 16.37
C VAL A 321 -4.07 -2.37 16.99
N ILE A 322 -2.86 -2.31 17.52
CA ILE A 322 -2.29 -1.10 18.10
C ILE A 322 -1.14 -0.64 17.21
N HIS A 323 -1.16 0.62 16.78
CA HIS A 323 -0.02 1.24 16.14
C HIS A 323 0.77 2.03 17.17
N LEU A 324 1.96 1.53 17.51
CA LEU A 324 2.89 2.18 18.43
C LEU A 324 3.46 3.48 17.85
N GLN A 325 3.57 3.55 16.54
CA GLN A 325 4.10 4.69 15.79
C GLN A 325 3.22 4.93 14.57
N VAL A 326 3.22 6.18 14.10
CA VAL A 326 2.44 6.59 12.93
C VAL A 326 2.88 5.79 11.70
N PRO A 327 1.96 5.13 10.98
CA PRO A 327 2.23 4.51 9.68
C PRO A 327 2.66 5.55 8.62
N ALA A 328 3.19 5.08 7.51
CA ALA A 328 3.66 5.95 6.44
C ALA A 328 2.53 6.75 5.75
N ASN A 329 1.33 6.17 5.68
CA ASN A 329 0.14 6.74 5.04
C ASN A 329 -1.15 6.05 5.54
N LEU A 330 -2.30 6.55 5.11
CA LEU A 330 -3.62 6.02 5.49
C LEU A 330 -3.91 4.65 4.88
N GLU A 331 -3.37 4.33 3.71
CA GLU A 331 -3.53 3.01 3.09
C GLU A 331 -2.86 1.91 3.94
N ALA A 332 -1.61 2.14 4.35
CA ALA A 332 -0.90 1.23 5.24
C ALA A 332 -1.64 1.08 6.58
N TYR A 333 -2.09 2.19 7.15
CA TYR A 333 -2.88 2.19 8.39
C TYR A 333 -4.15 1.37 8.26
N TYR A 334 -4.94 1.59 7.20
CA TYR A 334 -6.18 0.85 6.95
C TYR A 334 -5.90 -0.63 6.68
N GLN A 335 -4.86 -0.96 5.90
CA GLN A 335 -4.51 -2.35 5.60
C GLN A 335 -4.05 -3.12 6.84
N GLU A 336 -3.26 -2.47 7.72
CA GLU A 336 -2.77 -3.05 8.96
C GLU A 336 -3.89 -3.20 9.99
N SER A 337 -4.69 -2.17 10.21
CA SER A 337 -5.86 -2.20 11.10
C SER A 337 -6.96 -3.17 10.62
N GLY A 338 -7.11 -3.31 9.29
CA GLY A 338 -8.05 -4.23 8.66
C GLY A 338 -7.79 -5.73 8.93
N ARG A 339 -6.70 -6.07 9.63
CA ARG A 339 -6.44 -7.45 10.11
C ARG A 339 -7.29 -7.81 11.30
N ALA A 340 -7.80 -6.82 12.03
CA ALA A 340 -8.69 -7.02 13.16
C ALA A 340 -10.10 -7.47 12.71
N GLY A 341 -10.75 -8.26 13.52
CA GLY A 341 -12.18 -8.61 13.42
C GLY A 341 -12.61 -9.20 12.07
N ARG A 342 -11.83 -10.05 11.44
CA ARG A 342 -12.20 -10.66 10.14
C ARG A 342 -13.35 -11.65 10.25
N ASP A 343 -13.63 -12.14 11.44
CA ASP A 343 -14.78 -12.95 11.77
C ASP A 343 -16.09 -12.15 11.92
N GLY A 344 -16.02 -10.81 11.82
CA GLY A 344 -17.15 -9.90 11.98
C GLY A 344 -17.44 -9.51 13.42
N LEU A 345 -16.71 -10.04 14.40
CA LEU A 345 -16.85 -9.62 15.80
C LEU A 345 -16.14 -8.29 16.05
N PRO A 346 -16.58 -7.50 17.05
CA PRO A 346 -15.96 -6.22 17.38
C PRO A 346 -14.46 -6.32 17.62
N ALA A 347 -13.72 -5.35 17.12
CA ALA A 347 -12.27 -5.26 17.31
C ALA A 347 -11.83 -3.79 17.38
N ASP A 348 -10.78 -3.54 18.18
CA ASP A 348 -10.27 -2.21 18.45
C ASP A 348 -9.01 -1.91 17.63
N CYS A 349 -8.99 -0.76 16.97
CA CYS A 349 -7.86 -0.25 16.18
C CYS A 349 -7.38 1.06 16.80
N THR A 350 -6.28 1.02 17.55
CA THR A 350 -5.78 2.17 18.29
C THR A 350 -4.45 2.66 17.74
N LEU A 351 -4.36 3.95 17.42
CA LEU A 351 -3.13 4.62 17.07
C LEU A 351 -2.61 5.44 18.27
N LEU A 352 -1.39 5.19 18.69
CA LEU A 352 -0.69 6.03 19.64
C LEU A 352 0.07 7.11 18.88
N TYR A 353 -0.41 8.33 18.94
CA TYR A 353 0.17 9.44 18.21
C TYR A 353 1.14 10.23 19.08
N PHE A 354 2.40 10.24 18.67
CA PHE A 354 3.46 11.09 19.22
C PHE A 354 4.04 11.95 18.10
N GLN A 355 4.05 13.26 18.28
CA GLN A 355 4.44 14.20 17.22
C GLN A 355 5.85 13.92 16.65
N GLU A 356 6.78 13.43 17.47
CA GLU A 356 8.13 13.12 17.01
C GLU A 356 8.22 11.85 16.13
N ASP A 357 7.22 10.98 16.15
CA ASP A 357 7.20 9.79 15.29
C ASP A 357 7.22 10.15 13.80
N LYS A 358 6.70 11.33 13.43
CA LYS A 358 6.78 11.85 12.07
C LYS A 358 8.22 11.88 11.55
N ARG A 359 9.21 12.16 12.41
CA ARG A 359 10.63 12.17 12.04
C ARG A 359 11.12 10.81 11.59
N VAL A 360 10.59 9.72 12.14
CA VAL A 360 10.94 8.35 11.76
C VAL A 360 10.50 8.09 10.31
N GLN A 361 9.29 8.47 9.96
CA GLN A 361 8.77 8.33 8.61
C GLN A 361 9.50 9.26 7.63
N GLN A 362 9.74 10.50 7.99
CA GLN A 362 10.53 11.44 7.20
C GLN A 362 11.96 10.93 6.91
N PHE A 363 12.59 10.27 7.89
CA PHE A 363 13.90 9.64 7.70
C PHE A 363 13.83 8.49 6.68
N PHE A 364 12.78 7.66 6.70
CA PHE A 364 12.61 6.62 5.69
C PHE A 364 12.36 7.21 4.31
N LEU A 365 11.56 8.27 4.23
CA LEU A 365 11.32 8.98 2.98
C LEU A 365 12.61 9.59 2.42
N ALA A 366 13.41 10.25 3.24
CA ALA A 366 14.63 10.94 2.80
C ALA A 366 15.69 10.01 2.20
N LYS A 367 15.74 8.73 2.59
CA LYS A 367 16.76 7.78 2.15
C LYS A 367 16.41 6.98 0.89
N ASN A 368 15.19 7.10 0.39
CA ASN A 368 14.70 6.18 -0.63
C ASN A 368 14.69 6.76 -2.06
N TYR A 369 15.14 8.00 -2.25
CA TYR A 369 15.02 8.67 -3.55
C TYR A 369 16.39 8.87 -4.20
N PRO A 370 16.65 8.21 -5.37
CA PRO A 370 17.86 8.40 -6.14
C PRO A 370 17.97 9.81 -6.72
N THR A 371 19.16 10.39 -6.65
CA THR A 371 19.50 11.65 -7.30
C THR A 371 20.18 11.42 -8.67
N ALA A 372 20.11 12.41 -9.56
CA ALA A 372 20.79 12.35 -10.86
C ALA A 372 22.30 12.13 -10.70
N THR A 373 22.91 12.73 -9.67
CA THR A 373 24.33 12.57 -9.35
C THR A 373 24.68 11.14 -8.96
N GLU A 374 23.85 10.51 -8.11
CA GLU A 374 24.03 9.11 -7.72
C GLU A 374 23.85 8.16 -8.90
N LEU A 375 22.85 8.39 -9.75
CA LEU A 375 22.63 7.59 -10.95
C LEU A 375 23.82 7.68 -11.92
N ALA A 376 24.38 8.89 -12.09
CA ALA A 376 25.56 9.10 -12.91
C ALA A 376 26.80 8.39 -12.33
N ALA A 377 27.03 8.48 -11.02
CA ALA A 377 28.12 7.80 -10.32
C ALA A 377 28.03 6.27 -10.48
N ILE A 378 26.83 5.70 -10.32
CA ILE A 378 26.60 4.26 -10.49
C ILE A 378 26.91 3.82 -11.93
N VAL A 379 26.49 4.57 -12.93
CA VAL A 379 26.75 4.24 -14.33
C VAL A 379 28.24 4.36 -14.65
N LEU A 380 28.92 5.36 -14.09
CA LEU A 380 30.37 5.54 -14.25
C LEU A 380 31.14 4.33 -13.68
N GLU A 381 30.84 3.92 -12.45
CA GLU A 381 31.48 2.74 -11.83
C GLU A 381 31.10 1.43 -12.56
N ALA A 382 29.89 1.34 -13.10
CA ALA A 382 29.46 0.19 -13.90
C ALA A 382 30.21 0.09 -15.25
N GLN A 383 30.70 1.20 -15.83
CA GLN A 383 31.50 1.20 -17.06
C GLN A 383 32.89 0.60 -16.85
N GLU A 384 33.43 0.68 -15.64
CA GLU A 384 34.72 0.10 -15.24
C GLU A 384 34.67 -1.39 -14.95
N LEU A 385 33.45 -1.99 -14.97
CA LEU A 385 33.20 -3.40 -14.75
C LEU A 385 33.11 -4.16 -16.10
N PRO A 386 33.24 -5.50 -16.10
CA PRO A 386 32.99 -6.31 -17.30
C PRO A 386 31.62 -6.02 -17.92
N ALA A 387 31.47 -6.28 -19.23
CA ALA A 387 30.21 -6.04 -19.96
C ALA A 387 28.96 -6.63 -19.30
N THR A 388 29.12 -7.70 -18.51
CA THR A 388 28.12 -8.23 -17.60
C THR A 388 28.72 -8.31 -16.20
N PHE A 389 28.09 -7.67 -15.23
CA PHE A 389 28.57 -7.60 -13.85
C PHE A 389 27.47 -8.01 -12.85
N THR A 390 27.88 -8.42 -11.67
CA THR A 390 26.96 -8.79 -10.57
C THR A 390 26.66 -7.58 -9.67
N PHE A 391 25.60 -7.69 -8.88
CA PHE A 391 25.26 -6.70 -7.86
C PHE A 391 26.45 -6.48 -6.90
N ASP A 392 27.05 -7.58 -6.39
CA ASP A 392 28.12 -7.53 -5.39
C ASP A 392 29.39 -6.87 -5.95
N ALA A 393 29.70 -7.10 -7.23
CA ALA A 393 30.84 -6.47 -7.89
C ALA A 393 30.67 -4.93 -7.96
N LEU A 394 29.45 -4.46 -8.23
CA LEU A 394 29.14 -3.02 -8.26
C LEU A 394 29.08 -2.44 -6.84
N ALA A 395 28.44 -3.12 -5.91
CA ALA A 395 28.33 -2.68 -4.51
C ALA A 395 29.72 -2.52 -3.86
N GLY A 396 30.66 -3.40 -4.16
CA GLY A 396 32.05 -3.31 -3.69
C GLY A 396 32.79 -2.05 -4.16
N ARG A 397 32.37 -1.42 -5.26
CA ARG A 397 32.93 -0.16 -5.77
C ARG A 397 32.23 1.11 -5.24
N LEU A 398 31.08 0.93 -4.62
CA LEU A 398 30.19 2.00 -4.12
C LEU A 398 29.93 1.82 -2.60
N PRO A 399 30.97 1.89 -1.75
CA PRO A 399 30.85 1.61 -0.32
C PRO A 399 29.93 2.59 0.42
N ASP A 400 29.69 3.77 -0.11
CA ASP A 400 28.82 4.80 0.47
C ASP A 400 27.32 4.51 0.21
N PHE A 401 27.01 3.57 -0.68
CA PHE A 401 25.65 3.17 -0.99
C PHE A 401 25.21 1.98 -0.12
N SER A 402 24.05 2.09 0.53
CA SER A 402 23.44 0.90 1.10
C SER A 402 22.90 0.00 -0.01
N ASP A 403 22.91 -1.32 0.22
CA ASP A 403 22.37 -2.32 -0.73
C ASP A 403 20.94 -2.01 -1.16
N GLY A 404 20.11 -1.54 -0.23
CA GLY A 404 18.73 -1.18 -0.50
C GLY A 404 18.63 0.01 -1.46
N HIS A 405 19.37 1.07 -1.21
CA HIS A 405 19.37 2.26 -2.06
C HIS A 405 19.98 1.97 -3.44
N LEU A 406 21.08 1.22 -3.49
CA LEU A 406 21.69 0.80 -4.75
C LEU A 406 20.72 -0.03 -5.62
N LYS A 407 19.95 -0.93 -5.02
CA LYS A 407 18.91 -1.70 -5.73
C LYS A 407 17.82 -0.80 -6.31
N VAL A 408 17.41 0.25 -5.60
CA VAL A 408 16.44 1.24 -6.10
C VAL A 408 17.02 2.00 -7.29
N CYS A 409 18.27 2.46 -7.20
CA CYS A 409 18.96 3.15 -8.30
C CYS A 409 19.09 2.26 -9.55
N LEU A 410 19.54 1.01 -9.36
CA LEU A 410 19.67 0.04 -10.47
C LEU A 410 18.33 -0.25 -11.15
N LYS A 411 17.27 -0.31 -10.36
CA LYS A 411 15.93 -0.46 -10.90
C LYS A 411 15.55 0.76 -11.76
N LEU A 412 15.75 1.96 -11.26
CA LEU A 412 15.45 3.20 -11.99
C LEU A 412 16.22 3.27 -13.31
N LEU A 413 17.50 2.89 -13.31
CA LEU A 413 18.32 2.79 -14.52
C LEU A 413 17.80 1.72 -15.49
N LYS A 414 17.24 0.61 -14.98
CA LYS A 414 16.56 -0.41 -15.81
C LYS A 414 15.29 0.14 -16.45
N ASP A 415 14.44 0.78 -15.67
CA ASP A 415 13.18 1.38 -16.13
C ASP A 415 13.45 2.47 -17.17
N GLY A 416 14.52 3.27 -16.97
CA GLY A 416 15.04 4.23 -17.93
C GLY A 416 15.76 3.61 -19.15
N LYS A 417 15.83 2.27 -19.25
CA LYS A 417 16.49 1.54 -20.34
C LYS A 417 18.01 1.82 -20.48
N LEU A 418 18.65 2.34 -19.44
CA LEU A 418 20.09 2.53 -19.35
C LEU A 418 20.83 1.25 -18.94
N LEU A 419 20.12 0.37 -18.21
CA LEU A 419 20.58 -0.95 -17.78
C LEU A 419 19.61 -2.03 -18.27
N ARG A 420 20.11 -3.23 -18.46
CA ARG A 420 19.31 -4.46 -18.53
C ARG A 420 19.85 -5.47 -17.52
N GLN A 421 19.00 -6.38 -17.10
CA GLN A 421 19.39 -7.53 -16.31
C GLN A 421 19.17 -8.80 -17.14
N ASP A 422 20.17 -9.69 -17.18
CA ASP A 422 20.06 -10.96 -17.87
C ASP A 422 19.38 -12.05 -17.02
N ARG A 423 19.19 -13.25 -17.59
CA ARG A 423 18.56 -14.39 -16.91
C ARG A 423 19.37 -14.94 -15.73
N LYS A 424 20.68 -14.62 -15.68
CA LYS A 424 21.58 -15.03 -14.60
C LYS A 424 21.74 -13.96 -13.53
N LEU A 425 20.85 -12.95 -13.54
CA LEU A 425 20.86 -11.79 -12.66
C LEU A 425 22.06 -10.86 -12.87
N GLY A 426 22.81 -11.01 -13.98
CA GLY A 426 23.87 -10.11 -14.38
C GLY A 426 23.30 -8.81 -14.96
N TYR A 427 23.94 -7.70 -14.63
CA TYR A 427 23.63 -6.38 -15.16
C TYR A 427 24.49 -6.05 -16.36
N CYS A 428 23.90 -5.40 -17.38
CA CYS A 428 24.61 -4.92 -18.56
C CYS A 428 24.16 -3.48 -18.84
N LEU A 429 25.13 -2.61 -19.12
CA LEU A 429 24.84 -1.26 -19.62
C LEU A 429 24.29 -1.34 -21.05
N LYS A 430 23.34 -0.49 -21.36
CA LYS A 430 22.81 -0.32 -22.71
C LYS A 430 23.42 0.92 -23.36
N ALA A 431 23.53 0.90 -24.69
CA ALA A 431 23.90 2.08 -25.45
C ALA A 431 22.83 3.18 -25.27
N VAL A 432 23.29 4.39 -24.96
CA VAL A 432 22.44 5.57 -24.86
C VAL A 432 21.96 5.95 -26.26
N THR A 433 20.66 6.15 -26.41
CA THR A 433 20.01 6.57 -27.66
C THR A 433 19.33 7.94 -27.45
N ALA A 434 18.93 8.60 -28.52
CA ALA A 434 18.18 9.87 -28.42
C ALA A 434 16.83 9.76 -27.65
N ARG A 435 16.33 8.53 -27.44
CA ARG A 435 15.12 8.26 -26.66
C ARG A 435 15.39 7.81 -25.22
N THR A 436 16.66 7.73 -24.82
CA THR A 436 17.03 7.36 -23.47
C THR A 436 16.86 8.59 -22.56
N PRO A 437 16.08 8.49 -21.45
CA PRO A 437 15.90 9.63 -20.56
C PRO A 437 17.23 10.02 -19.91
N SER A 438 17.44 11.30 -19.69
CA SER A 438 18.57 11.81 -18.91
C SER A 438 18.41 11.43 -17.42
N TYR A 439 19.51 11.44 -16.67
CA TYR A 439 19.45 11.19 -15.22
C TYR A 439 18.56 12.20 -14.51
N ALA A 440 18.57 13.46 -14.95
CA ALA A 440 17.67 14.49 -14.42
C ALA A 440 16.18 14.18 -14.69
N GLN A 441 15.84 13.63 -15.87
CA GLN A 441 14.47 13.21 -16.14
C GLN A 441 14.06 12.01 -15.28
N LEU A 442 14.94 11.07 -15.02
CA LEU A 442 14.70 9.96 -14.12
C LEU A 442 14.51 10.43 -12.67
N GLU A 443 15.31 11.40 -12.22
CA GLU A 443 15.17 12.03 -10.90
C GLU A 443 13.83 12.74 -10.76
N GLN A 444 13.34 13.46 -11.78
CA GLN A 444 12.05 14.15 -11.73
C GLN A 444 10.87 13.22 -11.47
N ILE A 445 10.88 12.00 -12.02
CA ILE A 445 9.85 11.00 -11.74
C ILE A 445 9.83 10.67 -10.24
N TYR A 446 11.00 10.57 -9.62
CA TYR A 446 11.12 10.26 -8.19
C TYR A 446 10.83 11.46 -7.27
N ILE A 447 11.10 12.67 -7.72
CA ILE A 447 10.71 13.90 -7.00
C ILE A 447 9.19 13.98 -6.87
N ALA A 448 8.47 13.73 -7.95
CA ALA A 448 7.00 13.71 -7.92
C ALA A 448 6.48 12.63 -6.95
N LYS A 449 7.13 11.46 -6.90
CA LYS A 449 6.79 10.41 -5.93
C LYS A 449 7.10 10.85 -4.50
N GLN A 450 8.27 11.43 -4.27
CA GLN A 450 8.67 11.94 -2.95
C GLN A 450 7.65 12.95 -2.40
N GLU A 451 7.20 13.88 -3.22
CA GLU A 451 6.23 14.88 -2.81
C GLU A 451 4.89 14.24 -2.42
N ARG A 452 4.42 13.26 -3.18
CA ARG A 452 3.21 12.51 -2.83
C ARG A 452 3.36 11.71 -1.53
N ASP A 453 4.49 11.02 -1.37
CA ASP A 453 4.74 10.26 -0.13
C ASP A 453 4.80 11.20 1.09
N LYS A 454 5.33 12.42 0.93
CA LYS A 454 5.24 13.48 1.97
C LYS A 454 3.79 13.90 2.23
N GLN A 455 3.01 14.17 1.18
CA GLN A 455 1.61 14.54 1.31
C GLN A 455 0.79 13.44 1.97
N ALA A 456 1.01 12.17 1.63
CA ALA A 456 0.36 11.02 2.25
C ALA A 456 0.71 10.91 3.75
N LEU A 457 1.95 11.20 4.14
CA LEU A 457 2.34 11.28 5.55
C LEU A 457 1.63 12.45 6.27
N GLU A 458 1.53 13.64 5.63
CA GLU A 458 0.80 14.78 6.22
C GLU A 458 -0.69 14.44 6.41
N GLN A 459 -1.32 13.76 5.46
CA GLN A 459 -2.70 13.29 5.58
C GLN A 459 -2.87 12.29 6.73
N MET A 460 -1.92 11.37 6.92
CA MET A 460 -1.92 10.46 8.08
C MET A 460 -1.78 11.23 9.41
N VAL A 461 -0.94 12.25 9.46
CA VAL A 461 -0.79 13.12 10.64
C VAL A 461 -2.07 13.93 10.88
N ALA A 462 -2.67 14.50 9.85
CA ALA A 462 -3.94 15.22 9.93
C ALA A 462 -5.07 14.31 10.45
N TYR A 463 -5.15 13.07 9.98
CA TYR A 463 -6.06 12.06 10.52
C TYR A 463 -5.84 11.85 12.02
N ALA A 464 -4.60 11.70 12.46
CA ALA A 464 -4.27 11.45 13.86
C ALA A 464 -4.65 12.63 14.78
N GLN A 465 -4.54 13.86 14.29
CA GLN A 465 -4.81 15.09 15.04
C GLN A 465 -6.25 15.60 14.92
N SER A 466 -7.03 15.02 13.99
CA SER A 466 -8.38 15.49 13.69
C SER A 466 -9.37 15.16 14.81
N GLY A 467 -10.34 16.06 15.02
CA GLY A 467 -11.54 15.85 15.83
C GLY A 467 -12.75 15.31 15.07
N PHE A 468 -12.63 15.07 13.76
CA PHE A 468 -13.72 14.52 12.94
C PHE A 468 -13.85 12.99 13.11
N CYS A 469 -14.97 12.45 12.66
CA CYS A 469 -15.22 11.00 12.68
C CYS A 469 -14.10 10.24 11.96
N ARG A 470 -13.45 9.29 12.64
CA ARG A 470 -12.32 8.50 12.10
C ARG A 470 -12.70 7.74 10.83
N TRP A 471 -13.87 7.12 10.82
CA TRP A 471 -14.37 6.41 9.65
C TRP A 471 -14.67 7.36 8.49
N LYS A 472 -15.29 8.52 8.76
CA LYS A 472 -15.58 9.49 7.68
C LYS A 472 -14.30 9.95 7.00
N LEU A 473 -13.25 10.25 7.75
CA LEU A 473 -11.95 10.62 7.19
C LEU A 473 -11.33 9.53 6.32
N LEU A 474 -11.45 8.25 6.73
CA LEU A 474 -10.97 7.13 5.91
C LEU A 474 -11.81 6.97 4.64
N LEU A 475 -13.14 7.03 4.75
CA LEU A 475 -14.04 6.95 3.60
C LEU A 475 -13.77 8.05 2.59
N ASP A 476 -13.65 9.30 3.04
CA ASP A 476 -13.34 10.43 2.18
C ASP A 476 -11.98 10.29 1.49
N TYR A 477 -10.97 9.77 2.20
CA TYR A 477 -9.65 9.52 1.63
C TYR A 477 -9.68 8.51 0.48
N PHE A 478 -10.49 7.45 0.60
CA PHE A 478 -10.62 6.41 -0.44
C PHE A 478 -11.72 6.70 -1.46
N GLY A 479 -12.32 7.89 -1.45
CA GLY A 479 -13.41 8.26 -2.37
C GLY A 479 -14.70 7.47 -2.14
N ASP A 480 -14.87 6.88 -0.94
CA ASP A 480 -16.08 6.14 -0.56
C ASP A 480 -17.07 7.11 0.09
N ALA A 481 -18.16 7.41 -0.58
CA ALA A 481 -19.09 8.46 -0.16
C ALA A 481 -19.76 8.22 1.20
N GLY A 482 -19.80 6.99 1.70
CA GLY A 482 -20.40 6.60 2.98
C GLY A 482 -21.69 7.35 3.34
N ASP A 483 -22.75 6.66 3.67
CA ASP A 483 -24.06 7.27 3.94
C ASP A 483 -24.18 7.97 5.31
N PHE A 484 -23.05 8.29 5.96
CA PHE A 484 -23.08 8.88 7.30
C PHE A 484 -21.97 9.92 7.51
N GLU A 485 -22.26 10.91 8.35
CA GLU A 485 -21.29 11.90 8.84
C GLU A 485 -20.55 11.42 10.11
N ARG A 486 -21.17 10.52 10.89
CA ARG A 486 -20.67 9.99 12.15
C ARG A 486 -20.91 8.48 12.25
N CYS A 487 -19.84 7.71 12.50
CA CYS A 487 -19.95 6.26 12.66
C CYS A 487 -20.49 5.82 14.04
N CYS A 488 -20.58 6.73 15.00
CA CYS A 488 -21.05 6.49 16.37
C CYS A 488 -20.25 5.45 17.17
N SER A 489 -19.08 5.02 16.68
CA SER A 489 -18.27 3.97 17.31
C SER A 489 -16.80 4.36 17.53
N CYS A 490 -16.28 5.40 16.85
CA CYS A 490 -14.92 5.86 17.05
C CYS A 490 -14.78 6.80 18.26
N ASP A 491 -13.55 7.05 18.70
CA ASP A 491 -13.21 7.96 19.81
C ASP A 491 -13.90 9.32 19.69
N ASN A 492 -13.74 9.99 18.54
CA ASN A 492 -14.31 11.32 18.29
C ASN A 492 -15.85 11.34 18.21
N CYS A 493 -16.48 10.21 17.90
CA CYS A 493 -17.94 10.13 17.93
C CYS A 493 -18.47 9.89 19.34
N LEU A 494 -17.75 9.08 20.14
CA LEU A 494 -18.15 8.72 21.51
C LEU A 494 -17.82 9.86 22.51
N SER A 495 -16.71 10.55 22.28
CA SER A 495 -16.26 11.69 23.10
C SER A 495 -15.83 12.83 22.17
N PRO A 496 -16.79 13.56 21.57
CA PRO A 496 -16.46 14.68 20.71
C PRO A 496 -15.57 15.66 21.43
N PRO A 497 -14.51 16.18 20.77
CA PRO A 497 -13.71 17.24 21.36
C PRO A 497 -14.65 18.41 21.72
N ALA A 498 -14.46 18.98 22.91
CA ALA A 498 -15.23 20.14 23.33
C ALA A 498 -15.05 21.24 22.28
N VAL A 499 -16.08 21.55 21.55
CA VAL A 499 -16.11 22.75 20.71
C VAL A 499 -15.97 23.89 21.68
N SER A 500 -14.82 24.57 21.72
CA SER A 500 -14.71 25.85 22.39
C SER A 500 -15.88 26.66 21.87
N ALA A 501 -16.77 27.07 22.75
CA ALA A 501 -17.90 27.91 22.36
C ALA A 501 -17.35 29.02 21.46
N PRO A 502 -17.99 29.35 20.33
CA PRO A 502 -17.54 30.47 19.53
C PRO A 502 -17.38 31.63 20.49
N ILE A 503 -16.21 32.25 20.50
CA ILE A 503 -15.99 33.48 21.26
C ILE A 503 -17.15 34.36 20.80
N ALA A 504 -18.09 34.64 21.71
CA ALA A 504 -19.22 35.51 21.41
C ALA A 504 -18.59 36.84 20.95
N PHE A 505 -18.65 37.09 19.65
CA PHE A 505 -18.34 38.41 19.13
C PHE A 505 -19.41 39.32 19.74
N ASP A 506 -18.96 40.25 20.57
CA ASP A 506 -19.79 41.24 21.21
C ASP A 506 -20.48 42.03 20.09
N GLU A 507 -21.81 41.86 19.94
CA GLU A 507 -22.65 42.51 18.90
C GLU A 507 -22.77 44.04 19.07
N HIS A 508 -21.93 44.65 19.90
CA HIS A 508 -21.97 46.10 20.15
C HIS A 508 -20.95 46.94 19.37
N LEU A 509 -20.41 46.44 18.26
CA LEU A 509 -19.75 47.31 17.29
C LEU A 509 -20.75 47.70 16.19
N GLN A 510 -21.36 48.86 16.38
CA GLN A 510 -22.34 49.51 15.52
C GLN A 510 -21.90 49.48 14.04
N MET A 511 -22.75 48.87 13.23
CA MET A 511 -22.73 49.07 11.77
C MET A 511 -22.92 50.52 11.43
N SER A 512 -21.87 51.22 11.02
CA SER A 512 -22.01 52.45 10.20
C SER A 512 -21.82 52.06 8.73
N THR A 513 -22.95 52.21 8.05
CA THR A 513 -23.19 52.29 6.61
C THR A 513 -21.99 52.52 5.72
N LEU A 514 -21.81 51.63 4.74
CA LEU A 514 -21.38 51.96 3.38
C LEU A 514 -21.87 50.90 2.39
N ALA A 515 -22.77 51.30 1.52
CA ALA A 515 -23.20 50.56 0.34
C ALA A 515 -22.23 50.79 -0.85
N PRO A 516 -22.41 50.24 -2.04
CA PRO A 516 -21.47 49.31 -2.64
C PRO A 516 -20.60 49.95 -3.74
N ALA A 517 -19.40 49.43 -3.90
CA ALA A 517 -18.67 49.57 -5.17
C ALA A 517 -18.13 48.18 -5.58
N MET A 518 -18.72 47.68 -6.62
CA MET A 518 -18.25 46.55 -7.40
C MET A 518 -16.96 46.88 -8.13
N GLN A 519 -16.12 45.87 -8.29
CA GLN A 519 -15.00 45.73 -9.22
C GLN A 519 -13.68 46.41 -8.82
N GLN A 520 -12.75 45.58 -8.31
CA GLN A 520 -11.41 45.45 -8.89
C GLN A 520 -10.59 44.39 -8.15
N ALA A 521 -10.00 43.53 -8.94
CA ALA A 521 -8.78 42.73 -8.76
C ALA A 521 -8.36 42.28 -7.34
N GLN A 522 -8.33 40.99 -7.15
CA GLN A 522 -7.64 40.29 -6.08
C GLN A 522 -6.13 40.58 -6.14
N GLU A 523 -5.63 41.39 -5.24
CA GLU A 523 -4.24 41.40 -4.83
C GLU A 523 -4.12 40.57 -3.52
N ALA A 524 -3.15 39.67 -3.49
CA ALA A 524 -2.77 38.86 -2.34
C ALA A 524 -2.41 39.76 -1.14
N PRO A 525 -2.64 39.33 0.11
CA PRO A 525 -2.29 40.10 1.30
C PRO A 525 -0.78 40.32 1.36
N ALA A 526 -0.37 41.57 1.42
CA ALA A 526 1.02 41.96 1.58
C ALA A 526 1.59 41.41 2.89
N THR A 527 2.65 40.61 2.81
CA THR A 527 3.48 40.17 3.92
C THR A 527 3.98 41.39 4.67
N PRO A 528 3.91 41.46 6.01
CA PRO A 528 4.45 42.59 6.76
C PRO A 528 5.95 42.72 6.47
N GLN A 529 6.37 43.86 5.95
CA GLN A 529 7.79 44.13 5.65
C GLN A 529 8.57 44.20 6.96
N ILE A 530 9.34 43.15 7.23
CA ILE A 530 10.27 43.11 8.33
C ILE A 530 11.50 43.96 7.92
N ALA A 531 11.72 45.06 8.62
CA ALA A 531 12.85 45.96 8.35
C ALA A 531 14.02 45.70 9.30
N VAL A 532 15.24 45.99 8.83
CA VAL A 532 16.44 45.95 9.66
C VAL A 532 16.27 46.95 10.84
N GLY A 533 16.58 46.51 12.06
CA GLY A 533 16.40 47.26 13.29
C GLY A 533 15.01 47.08 13.97
N SER A 534 14.06 46.42 13.32
CA SER A 534 12.77 46.12 13.95
C SER A 534 12.91 45.04 15.03
N ARG A 535 12.08 45.16 16.08
CA ARG A 535 11.96 44.09 17.08
C ARG A 535 10.97 43.04 16.60
N VAL A 536 11.39 41.80 16.66
CA VAL A 536 10.61 40.69 16.18
C VAL A 536 10.59 39.56 17.20
N ARG A 537 9.53 38.77 17.17
CA ARG A 537 9.35 37.60 18.00
C ARG A 537 9.51 36.34 17.15
N VAL A 538 10.35 35.43 17.62
CA VAL A 538 10.50 34.10 17.03
C VAL A 538 10.07 33.04 18.06
N PRO A 539 9.16 32.11 17.70
CA PRO A 539 8.79 31.01 18.59
C PRO A 539 10.03 30.28 19.13
N ARG A 540 10.11 30.04 20.43
CA ARG A 540 11.24 29.42 21.15
C ARG A 540 12.48 30.28 21.40
N PHE A 541 12.63 31.49 20.79
CA PHE A 541 13.82 32.33 20.92
C PHE A 541 13.51 33.72 21.51
N HIS A 542 12.26 33.97 21.93
CA HIS A 542 11.80 35.24 22.51
C HIS A 542 11.85 36.43 21.50
N ILE A 543 12.19 37.62 22.00
CA ILE A 543 12.23 38.83 21.20
C ILE A 543 13.69 39.15 20.87
N GLY A 544 13.96 39.39 19.58
CA GLY A 544 15.26 39.82 19.09
C GLY A 544 15.14 41.03 18.16
N THR A 545 16.30 41.58 17.76
CA THR A 545 16.40 42.69 16.81
C THR A 545 16.92 42.20 15.45
N VAL A 546 16.26 42.62 14.39
CA VAL A 546 16.66 42.23 13.03
C VAL A 546 17.96 42.94 12.62
N LEU A 547 18.99 42.16 12.31
CA LEU A 547 20.28 42.65 11.83
C LEU A 547 20.34 42.78 10.30
N SER A 548 19.76 41.82 9.60
CA SER A 548 19.71 41.83 8.14
C SER A 548 18.54 41.04 7.58
N VAL A 549 18.08 41.42 6.40
CA VAL A 549 17.05 40.71 5.64
C VAL A 549 17.61 40.45 4.24
N ALA A 550 17.67 39.19 3.83
CA ALA A 550 18.18 38.74 2.53
C ALA A 550 17.17 37.77 1.89
N GLY A 551 16.35 38.28 0.97
CA GLY A 551 15.24 37.54 0.41
C GLY A 551 14.27 37.08 1.51
N ASP A 552 13.99 35.77 1.58
CA ASP A 552 13.10 35.18 2.61
C ASP A 552 13.80 34.87 3.94
N GLN A 553 15.08 35.26 4.10
CA GLN A 553 15.86 35.02 5.32
C GLN A 553 16.05 36.29 6.14
N VAL A 554 15.80 36.18 7.44
CA VAL A 554 15.93 37.27 8.41
C VAL A 554 16.96 36.85 9.48
N THR A 555 18.03 37.61 9.61
CA THR A 555 19.02 37.40 10.68
C THR A 555 18.70 38.26 11.88
N ILE A 556 18.59 37.64 13.03
CA ILE A 556 18.11 38.26 14.27
C ILE A 556 19.12 38.07 15.37
N GLU A 557 19.42 39.15 16.12
CA GLU A 557 20.22 39.15 17.33
C GLU A 557 19.33 39.09 18.55
N PHE A 558 19.62 38.18 19.47
CA PHE A 558 18.94 37.97 20.75
C PHE A 558 19.74 38.51 21.94
N PRO A 559 19.11 38.70 23.11
CA PRO A 559 19.74 39.39 24.28
C PRO A 559 21.04 38.79 24.78
N GLU A 560 21.41 37.59 24.45
CA GLU A 560 22.67 36.93 24.85
C GLU A 560 23.76 37.03 23.78
N ASN A 561 23.73 38.03 22.89
CA ASN A 561 24.63 38.19 21.75
C ASN A 561 24.66 36.97 20.81
N THR A 562 23.58 36.18 20.79
CA THR A 562 23.42 35.06 19.85
C THR A 562 22.71 35.52 18.60
N THR A 563 23.36 35.37 17.47
CA THR A 563 22.78 35.70 16.14
C THR A 563 22.31 34.44 15.46
N LYS A 564 21.06 34.44 14.96
CA LYS A 564 20.48 33.32 14.21
C LYS A 564 19.68 33.81 13.03
N THR A 565 19.68 32.99 11.96
CA THR A 565 18.93 33.26 10.73
C THR A 565 17.68 32.38 10.66
N PHE A 566 16.55 32.97 10.33
CA PHE A 566 15.23 32.34 10.21
C PHE A 566 14.60 32.67 8.86
N MET A 567 13.68 31.85 8.39
CA MET A 567 12.81 32.22 7.27
C MET A 567 11.80 33.27 7.74
N ALA A 568 11.50 34.26 6.91
CA ALA A 568 10.62 35.39 7.27
C ALA A 568 9.23 34.96 7.76
N GLU A 569 8.72 33.83 7.24
CA GLU A 569 7.43 33.25 7.64
C GLU A 569 7.35 32.83 9.12
N PHE A 570 8.50 32.60 9.77
CA PHE A 570 8.57 32.23 11.20
C PHE A 570 8.88 33.42 12.12
N VAL A 571 8.90 34.63 11.57
CA VAL A 571 9.25 35.85 12.29
C VAL A 571 8.03 36.78 12.34
N ALA A 572 7.52 37.06 13.55
CA ALA A 572 6.40 37.97 13.74
C ALA A 572 6.88 39.30 14.34
N PRO A 573 6.29 40.45 14.01
CA PRO A 573 6.54 41.70 14.72
C PRO A 573 6.30 41.53 16.23
N ALA A 574 7.18 42.11 17.06
CA ALA A 574 7.13 41.98 18.51
C ALA A 574 6.22 43.01 19.16
#